data_65d4d2a8dac2ae9c21f536702bf409c1
#
_entry.id   65d4d2a8dac2ae9c21f536702bf409c1
#
_cell.length_a   1.000
_cell.length_b   1.000
_cell.length_c   1.000
_cell.angle_alpha   90.00
_cell.angle_beta   90.00
_cell.angle_gamma   90.00
#
_symmetry.space_group_name_H-M   'P 1'
#
loop_
_entity.id
_entity.type
_entity.pdbx_description
1 polymer ?
#
loop_
_entity_poly.entity_id
_entity_poly.type
_entity_poly.pdbx_seq_one_letter_code
_entity_poly.pdbx_strand_id
1 'polypeptide(L)'
;MRLNFARALNSMELNLEDLEDFLNGMIMALQDSTLHNLSKTKIDFLTSIIGILHNAFTASEGISKRIIKVPIEKCDDRAKAPTYANTTDSGMDVYALEDITIAPGETKLIPIGIKVALPRGYELQVRPKSGRSLKSKLRIANTPGTIDAGYRDEIGIIVENIEPVISDISYEYDDEGNLKITSIDFGSSHTIGAGEKFAQLVLAEVPKVSWLQVDSVTGIGEDRGGGFGSTGLK
;
A
#
# COMPACT_ATOMS: atom_id res chain seq x y z
N MET A 1 -20.23 -10.31 -34.91
CA MET A 1 -21.23 -10.11 -33.84
C MET A 1 -20.51 -10.33 -32.51
N ARG A 2 -19.89 -9.28 -31.90
CA ARG A 2 -19.25 -9.39 -30.58
C ARG A 2 -20.39 -9.27 -29.53
N LEU A 3 -20.82 -10.38 -28.98
CA LEU A 3 -21.68 -10.37 -27.81
C LEU A 3 -20.90 -9.67 -26.69
N ASN A 4 -21.47 -8.61 -26.15
CA ASN A 4 -20.89 -7.90 -25.00
C ASN A 4 -21.22 -8.72 -23.75
N PHE A 5 -20.43 -9.75 -23.48
CA PHE A 5 -20.63 -10.76 -22.44
C PHE A 5 -20.79 -10.12 -21.05
N ALA A 6 -20.02 -9.04 -20.79
CA ALA A 6 -20.14 -8.26 -19.55
C ALA A 6 -21.53 -7.62 -19.37
N ARG A 7 -22.21 -7.26 -20.50
CA ARG A 7 -23.56 -6.68 -20.47
C ARG A 7 -24.63 -7.74 -20.23
N ALA A 8 -24.40 -8.98 -20.69
CA ALA A 8 -25.27 -10.12 -20.45
C ALA A 8 -25.17 -10.60 -18.98
N LEU A 9 -23.98 -10.65 -18.40
CA LEU A 9 -23.76 -10.99 -16.99
C LEU A 9 -24.42 -9.98 -16.04
N ASN A 10 -24.29 -8.69 -16.30
CA ASN A 10 -24.93 -7.64 -15.50
C ASN A 10 -26.48 -7.66 -15.59
N SER A 11 -27.04 -8.26 -16.65
CA SER A 11 -28.50 -8.38 -16.80
C SER A 11 -29.10 -9.63 -16.12
N MET A 12 -28.24 -10.57 -15.68
CA MET A 12 -28.68 -11.85 -15.08
C MET A 12 -28.57 -11.88 -13.54
N GLU A 13 -28.09 -10.78 -12.90
CA GLU A 13 -27.86 -10.71 -11.44
C GLU A 13 -27.00 -11.85 -10.86
N LEU A 14 -26.28 -12.59 -11.72
CA LEU A 14 -25.35 -13.62 -11.30
C LEU A 14 -24.09 -12.95 -10.72
N ASN A 15 -23.76 -13.28 -9.49
CA ASN A 15 -22.46 -12.89 -8.92
C ASN A 15 -21.35 -13.78 -9.48
N LEU A 16 -20.09 -13.39 -9.25
CA LEU A 16 -18.91 -14.10 -9.78
C LEU A 16 -18.78 -15.52 -9.20
N GLU A 17 -19.18 -15.72 -7.95
CA GLU A 17 -19.13 -17.01 -7.24
C GLU A 17 -20.13 -18.00 -7.86
N ASP A 18 -21.35 -17.54 -8.18
CA ASP A 18 -22.37 -18.35 -8.85
C ASP A 18 -21.90 -18.80 -10.26
N LEU A 19 -21.15 -17.95 -10.96
CA LEU A 19 -20.62 -18.28 -12.29
C LEU A 19 -19.48 -19.28 -12.22
N GLU A 20 -18.61 -19.18 -11.22
CA GLU A 20 -17.52 -20.14 -10.96
C GLU A 20 -18.09 -21.51 -10.65
N ASP A 21 -19.05 -21.59 -9.74
CA ASP A 21 -19.75 -22.83 -9.38
C ASP A 21 -20.46 -23.45 -10.58
N PHE A 22 -21.10 -22.64 -11.42
CA PHE A 22 -21.74 -23.10 -12.64
C PHE A 22 -20.72 -23.66 -13.65
N LEU A 23 -19.59 -22.98 -13.87
CA LEU A 23 -18.55 -23.46 -14.78
C LEU A 23 -17.88 -24.74 -14.26
N ASN A 24 -17.60 -24.82 -12.96
CA ASN A 24 -17.07 -26.04 -12.34
C ASN A 24 -18.07 -27.21 -12.43
N GLY A 25 -19.34 -26.96 -12.19
CA GLY A 25 -20.40 -27.94 -12.37
C GLY A 25 -20.50 -28.47 -13.81
N MET A 26 -20.34 -27.59 -14.81
CA MET A 26 -20.30 -27.99 -16.22
C MET A 26 -19.06 -28.83 -16.56
N ILE A 27 -17.89 -28.49 -16.01
CA ILE A 27 -16.65 -29.28 -16.19
C ILE A 27 -16.84 -30.69 -15.62
N MET A 28 -17.36 -30.79 -14.40
CA MET A 28 -17.64 -32.09 -13.76
C MET A 28 -18.64 -32.90 -14.56
N ALA A 29 -19.73 -32.30 -15.04
CA ALA A 29 -20.75 -32.97 -15.85
C ALA A 29 -20.20 -33.48 -17.18
N LEU A 30 -19.24 -32.80 -17.79
CA LEU A 30 -18.56 -33.25 -19.03
C LEU A 30 -17.58 -34.39 -18.79
N GLN A 31 -17.04 -34.52 -17.57
CA GLN A 31 -16.13 -35.60 -17.16
C GLN A 31 -16.91 -36.85 -16.72
N ASP A 32 -18.18 -36.71 -16.37
CA ASP A 32 -19.04 -37.84 -15.98
C ASP A 32 -19.55 -38.57 -17.22
N SER A 33 -19.46 -39.90 -17.19
CA SER A 33 -19.87 -40.83 -18.28
C SER A 33 -21.37 -40.79 -18.60
N THR A 34 -22.16 -39.96 -17.97
CA THR A 34 -23.62 -39.86 -18.18
C THR A 34 -24.04 -39.14 -19.47
N LEU A 35 -23.13 -38.49 -20.17
CA LEU A 35 -23.39 -37.80 -21.46
C LEU A 35 -23.26 -38.72 -22.69
N HIS A 36 -23.63 -39.99 -22.55
CA HIS A 36 -23.52 -41.03 -23.59
C HIS A 36 -24.20 -40.72 -24.94
N ASN A 37 -25.00 -39.67 -25.02
CA ASN A 37 -25.75 -39.32 -26.26
C ASN A 37 -25.08 -38.17 -27.07
N LEU A 38 -23.94 -37.63 -26.64
CA LEU A 38 -23.23 -36.60 -27.41
C LEU A 38 -22.07 -37.22 -28.20
N SER A 39 -21.94 -36.83 -29.46
CA SER A 39 -20.79 -37.24 -30.24
C SER A 39 -19.50 -36.66 -29.65
N LYS A 40 -18.40 -37.40 -29.74
CA LYS A 40 -17.08 -36.97 -29.28
C LYS A 40 -16.74 -35.53 -29.71
N THR A 41 -17.04 -35.16 -30.96
CA THR A 41 -16.83 -33.82 -31.51
C THR A 41 -17.60 -32.71 -30.74
N LYS A 42 -18.82 -33.03 -30.28
CA LYS A 42 -19.63 -32.07 -29.49
C LYS A 42 -19.07 -31.91 -28.08
N ILE A 43 -18.58 -33.00 -27.49
CA ILE A 43 -17.92 -32.96 -26.17
C ILE A 43 -16.64 -32.14 -26.24
N ASP A 44 -15.78 -32.39 -27.23
CA ASP A 44 -14.53 -31.66 -27.44
C ASP A 44 -14.79 -30.16 -27.68
N PHE A 45 -15.82 -29.80 -28.43
CA PHE A 45 -16.23 -28.42 -28.68
C PHE A 45 -16.72 -27.73 -27.40
N LEU A 46 -17.58 -28.39 -26.61
CA LEU A 46 -18.07 -27.84 -25.34
C LEU A 46 -16.92 -27.67 -24.32
N THR A 47 -16.02 -28.66 -24.22
CA THR A 47 -14.84 -28.57 -23.36
C THR A 47 -13.94 -27.41 -23.75
N SER A 48 -13.74 -27.18 -25.06
CA SER A 48 -12.98 -26.02 -25.55
C SER A 48 -13.64 -24.69 -25.19
N ILE A 49 -14.97 -24.58 -25.33
CA ILE A 49 -15.70 -23.35 -24.97
C ILE A 49 -15.61 -23.09 -23.46
N ILE A 50 -15.82 -24.12 -22.64
CA ILE A 50 -15.74 -24.00 -21.18
C ILE A 50 -14.33 -23.61 -20.75
N GLY A 51 -13.28 -24.21 -21.37
CA GLY A 51 -11.90 -23.83 -21.13
C GLY A 51 -11.61 -22.36 -21.51
N ILE A 52 -12.16 -21.88 -22.62
CA ILE A 52 -12.04 -20.46 -23.01
C ILE A 52 -12.75 -19.55 -22.04
N LEU A 53 -13.96 -19.92 -21.58
CA LEU A 53 -14.75 -19.16 -20.61
C LEU A 53 -14.07 -19.15 -19.25
N HIS A 54 -13.55 -20.28 -18.79
CA HIS A 54 -12.81 -20.39 -17.53
C HIS A 54 -11.51 -19.54 -17.58
N ASN A 55 -10.75 -19.61 -18.66
CA ASN A 55 -9.56 -18.79 -18.84
C ASN A 55 -9.90 -17.30 -18.96
N ALA A 56 -11.00 -16.93 -19.61
CA ALA A 56 -11.48 -15.55 -19.68
C ALA A 56 -11.96 -15.05 -18.32
N PHE A 57 -12.58 -15.93 -17.53
CA PHE A 57 -13.02 -15.63 -16.17
C PHE A 57 -11.83 -15.45 -15.23
N THR A 58 -10.88 -16.39 -15.18
CA THR A 58 -9.65 -16.26 -14.36
C THR A 58 -8.76 -15.09 -14.78
N ALA A 59 -8.69 -14.77 -16.08
CA ALA A 59 -8.04 -13.56 -16.57
C ALA A 59 -8.81 -12.29 -16.18
N SER A 60 -10.15 -12.34 -16.11
CA SER A 60 -11.01 -11.26 -15.63
C SER A 60 -10.87 -11.05 -14.13
N GLU A 61 -10.69 -12.11 -13.33
CA GLU A 61 -10.37 -12.02 -11.89
C GLU A 61 -8.99 -11.39 -11.67
N GLY A 62 -8.00 -11.71 -12.50
CA GLY A 62 -6.67 -11.08 -12.48
C GLY A 62 -6.73 -9.60 -12.87
N ILE A 63 -7.77 -9.15 -13.59
CA ILE A 63 -8.03 -7.76 -13.98
C ILE A 63 -9.08 -7.11 -13.05
N SER A 64 -9.95 -7.90 -12.40
CA SER A 64 -10.81 -7.42 -11.32
C SER A 64 -9.91 -7.03 -10.17
N LYS A 65 -9.74 -5.72 -9.95
CA LYS A 65 -9.02 -5.17 -8.81
C LYS A 65 -9.56 -5.87 -7.56
N ARG A 66 -8.72 -6.65 -6.91
CA ARG A 66 -9.05 -7.28 -5.63
C ARG A 66 -9.36 -6.19 -4.62
N ILE A 67 -10.64 -5.86 -4.48
CA ILE A 67 -11.11 -4.83 -3.56
C ILE A 67 -11.24 -5.47 -2.18
N ILE A 68 -10.40 -5.03 -1.26
CA ILE A 68 -10.47 -5.45 0.14
C ILE A 68 -11.34 -4.45 0.89
N LYS A 69 -12.46 -4.91 1.46
CA LYS A 69 -13.31 -4.09 2.32
C LYS A 69 -12.69 -3.99 3.71
N VAL A 70 -12.36 -2.79 4.13
CA VAL A 70 -11.78 -2.49 5.44
C VAL A 70 -12.77 -1.63 6.24
N PRO A 71 -13.29 -2.11 7.38
CA PRO A 71 -14.07 -1.28 8.28
C PRO A 71 -13.23 -0.10 8.78
N ILE A 72 -13.83 1.09 8.77
CA ILE A 72 -13.24 2.35 9.24
C ILE A 72 -14.20 3.03 10.21
N GLU A 73 -13.66 3.52 11.33
CA GLU A 73 -14.35 4.34 12.31
C GLU A 73 -13.71 5.73 12.33
N LYS A 74 -14.53 6.77 12.28
CA LYS A 74 -14.09 8.13 12.54
C LYS A 74 -14.27 8.42 14.02
N CYS A 75 -13.20 8.77 14.71
CA CYS A 75 -13.20 9.14 16.13
C CYS A 75 -13.08 10.66 16.35
N ASP A 76 -13.05 11.44 15.25
CA ASP A 76 -13.10 12.90 15.24
C ASP A 76 -13.99 13.35 14.07
N ASP A 77 -14.88 14.32 14.28
CA ASP A 77 -15.81 14.82 13.26
C ASP A 77 -15.10 15.50 12.07
N ARG A 78 -13.89 16.04 12.30
CA ARG A 78 -13.04 16.65 11.27
C ARG A 78 -12.34 15.59 10.41
N ALA A 79 -12.31 14.34 10.85
CA ALA A 79 -11.59 13.27 10.16
C ALA A 79 -12.15 13.00 8.76
N LYS A 80 -11.26 12.83 7.82
CA LYS A 80 -11.57 12.42 6.45
C LYS A 80 -11.05 11.00 6.23
N ALA A 81 -11.89 10.14 5.65
CA ALA A 81 -11.42 8.83 5.21
C ALA A 81 -10.27 9.00 4.20
N PRO A 82 -9.25 8.14 4.24
CA PRO A 82 -8.18 8.15 3.24
C PRO A 82 -8.74 7.95 1.83
N THR A 83 -8.20 8.68 0.85
CA THR A 83 -8.70 8.64 -0.53
C THR A 83 -7.60 8.46 -1.55
N TYR A 84 -7.87 7.66 -2.58
CA TYR A 84 -7.04 7.65 -3.79
C TYR A 84 -7.28 8.94 -4.59
N ALA A 85 -6.22 9.60 -5.05
CA ALA A 85 -6.35 10.75 -5.94
C ALA A 85 -6.74 10.30 -7.36
N ASN A 86 -6.21 9.14 -7.81
CA ASN A 86 -6.52 8.53 -9.09
C ASN A 86 -6.86 7.04 -8.91
N THR A 87 -7.58 6.47 -9.85
CA THR A 87 -8.01 5.06 -9.81
C THR A 87 -6.86 4.05 -9.89
N THR A 88 -5.68 4.48 -10.33
CA THR A 88 -4.46 3.67 -10.47
C THR A 88 -3.46 3.87 -9.34
N ASP A 89 -3.74 4.77 -8.40
CA ASP A 89 -2.83 5.05 -7.30
C ASP A 89 -2.78 3.86 -6.34
N SER A 90 -1.60 3.58 -5.79
CA SER A 90 -1.39 2.57 -4.75
C SER A 90 -1.60 3.11 -3.35
N GLY A 91 -1.42 4.42 -3.14
CA GLY A 91 -1.51 5.09 -1.85
C GLY A 91 -2.77 5.95 -1.71
N MET A 92 -3.41 5.85 -0.56
CA MET A 92 -4.53 6.71 -0.16
C MET A 92 -3.98 7.90 0.61
N ASP A 93 -4.33 9.11 0.20
CA ASP A 93 -3.97 10.33 0.92
C ASP A 93 -4.63 10.39 2.30
N VAL A 94 -3.86 10.81 3.32
CA VAL A 94 -4.37 11.12 4.67
C VAL A 94 -4.26 12.60 4.95
N TYR A 95 -5.15 13.08 5.82
CA TYR A 95 -5.40 14.50 6.05
C TYR A 95 -5.14 14.88 7.51
N ALA A 96 -4.50 16.02 7.74
CA ALA A 96 -4.35 16.59 9.07
C ALA A 96 -5.70 17.09 9.60
N LEU A 97 -5.97 16.89 10.91
CA LEU A 97 -7.19 17.37 11.57
C LEU A 97 -7.15 18.87 11.84
N GLU A 98 -5.96 19.40 12.09
CA GLU A 98 -5.72 20.77 12.50
C GLU A 98 -4.35 21.26 12.02
N ASP A 99 -4.06 22.54 12.22
CA ASP A 99 -2.74 23.10 11.92
C ASP A 99 -1.71 22.58 12.93
N ILE A 100 -0.64 21.99 12.44
CA ILE A 100 0.42 21.41 13.26
C ILE A 100 1.77 21.96 12.81
N THR A 101 2.43 22.72 13.67
CA THR A 101 3.78 23.21 13.45
C THR A 101 4.80 22.31 14.12
N ILE A 102 5.84 21.95 13.38
CA ILE A 102 6.94 21.08 13.81
C ILE A 102 8.23 21.87 13.73
N ALA A 103 8.85 22.13 14.87
CA ALA A 103 10.09 22.89 14.98
C ALA A 103 11.29 22.08 14.42
N PRO A 104 12.43 22.74 14.12
CA PRO A 104 13.65 22.07 13.71
C PRO A 104 14.07 20.98 14.71
N GLY A 105 14.37 19.78 14.23
CA GLY A 105 14.73 18.61 15.04
C GLY A 105 13.60 17.99 15.86
N GLU A 106 12.38 18.52 15.77
CA GLU A 106 11.22 18.01 16.52
C GLU A 106 10.57 16.83 15.81
N THR A 107 10.14 15.83 16.60
CA THR A 107 9.31 14.72 16.16
C THR A 107 7.95 14.79 16.85
N LYS A 108 6.86 14.70 16.08
CA LYS A 108 5.48 14.70 16.58
C LYS A 108 4.69 13.48 16.10
N LEU A 109 3.85 12.95 16.97
CA LEU A 109 2.77 12.04 16.62
C LEU A 109 1.55 12.86 16.21
N ILE A 110 1.11 12.69 14.97
CA ILE A 110 -0.03 13.41 14.39
C ILE A 110 -1.21 12.46 14.26
N PRO A 111 -2.27 12.62 15.07
CA PRO A 111 -3.49 11.82 14.95
C PRO A 111 -4.24 12.21 13.66
N ILE A 112 -4.93 11.24 13.05
CA ILE A 112 -5.73 11.47 11.83
C ILE A 112 -7.23 11.22 12.02
N GLY A 113 -7.68 10.97 13.25
CA GLY A 113 -9.09 10.83 13.63
C GLY A 113 -9.77 9.57 13.12
N ILE A 114 -9.01 8.53 12.76
CA ILE A 114 -9.59 7.28 12.26
C ILE A 114 -8.98 6.05 12.93
N LYS A 115 -9.82 5.00 13.05
CA LYS A 115 -9.45 3.64 13.40
C LYS A 115 -9.86 2.70 12.29
N VAL A 116 -9.17 1.58 12.16
CA VAL A 116 -9.43 0.58 11.12
C VAL A 116 -9.46 -0.83 11.68
N ALA A 117 -10.17 -1.74 11.00
CA ALA A 117 -10.12 -3.15 11.28
C ALA A 117 -9.65 -3.90 10.02
N LEU A 118 -8.34 -4.11 9.92
CA LEU A 118 -7.76 -4.82 8.78
C LEU A 118 -8.05 -6.32 8.86
N PRO A 119 -8.30 -7.00 7.73
CA PRO A 119 -8.38 -8.45 7.69
C PRO A 119 -7.00 -9.07 7.95
N ARG A 120 -6.99 -10.31 8.47
CA ARG A 120 -5.75 -11.07 8.66
C ARG A 120 -4.98 -11.22 7.36
N GLY A 121 -3.65 -11.13 7.42
CA GLY A 121 -2.78 -11.21 6.25
C GLY A 121 -2.56 -9.89 5.53
N TYR A 122 -3.07 -8.79 6.09
CA TYR A 122 -2.86 -7.44 5.57
C TYR A 122 -2.31 -6.51 6.66
N GLU A 123 -1.60 -5.48 6.21
CA GLU A 123 -1.19 -4.31 6.99
C GLU A 123 -1.50 -3.03 6.21
N LEU A 124 -1.62 -1.88 6.89
CA LEU A 124 -1.49 -0.58 6.25
C LEU A 124 -0.10 -0.02 6.53
N GLN A 125 0.56 0.40 5.46
CA GLN A 125 1.85 1.07 5.55
C GLN A 125 1.67 2.58 5.47
N VAL A 126 2.19 3.30 6.46
CA VAL A 126 2.31 4.76 6.42
C VAL A 126 3.54 5.12 5.61
N ARG A 127 3.34 5.83 4.50
CA ARG A 127 4.42 6.27 3.60
C ARG A 127 4.41 7.79 3.40
N PRO A 128 5.57 8.40 3.15
CA PRO A 128 5.64 9.83 2.84
C PRO A 128 5.00 10.14 1.48
N LYS A 129 4.56 11.39 1.32
CA LYS A 129 4.20 11.95 0.01
C LYS A 129 5.45 12.55 -0.65
N SER A 130 5.72 12.15 -1.90
CA SER A 130 6.89 12.62 -2.65
C SER A 130 6.96 14.14 -2.74
N GLY A 131 5.83 14.80 -3.02
CA GLY A 131 5.75 16.25 -3.11
C GLY A 131 6.08 16.97 -1.79
N ARG A 132 5.66 16.41 -0.64
CA ARG A 132 6.00 16.95 0.67
C ARG A 132 7.49 16.75 0.96
N SER A 133 8.00 15.54 0.74
CA SER A 133 9.40 15.20 0.96
C SER A 133 10.36 16.02 0.10
N LEU A 134 9.95 16.41 -1.10
CA LEU A 134 10.76 17.25 -1.99
C LEU A 134 10.77 18.72 -1.56
N LYS A 135 9.62 19.24 -1.09
CA LYS A 135 9.43 20.68 -0.84
C LYS A 135 9.66 21.09 0.62
N SER A 136 9.86 20.15 1.53
CA SER A 136 10.12 20.43 2.94
C SER A 136 11.11 19.43 3.53
N LYS A 137 11.54 19.71 4.74
CA LYS A 137 12.37 18.80 5.53
C LYS A 137 11.54 17.88 6.45
N LEU A 138 10.22 17.83 6.27
CA LEU A 138 9.37 16.89 7.00
C LEU A 138 9.54 15.46 6.45
N ARG A 139 9.66 14.51 7.36
CA ARG A 139 9.81 13.07 7.07
C ARG A 139 8.84 12.26 7.94
N ILE A 140 8.40 11.12 7.43
CA ILE A 140 7.74 10.11 8.27
C ILE A 140 8.87 9.36 8.95
N ALA A 141 9.01 9.53 10.27
CA ALA A 141 10.20 9.12 11.01
C ALA A 141 10.47 7.61 10.98
N ASN A 142 9.40 6.80 10.95
CA ASN A 142 9.48 5.33 10.94
C ASN A 142 9.06 4.72 9.60
N THR A 143 9.27 5.43 8.48
CA THR A 143 8.79 4.96 7.17
C THR A 143 9.48 3.67 6.68
N PRO A 144 8.72 2.69 6.16
CA PRO A 144 7.27 2.60 6.20
C PRO A 144 6.75 2.27 7.61
N GLY A 145 5.86 3.12 8.17
CA GLY A 145 5.17 2.82 9.43
C GLY A 145 4.21 1.66 9.23
N THR A 146 4.13 0.75 10.20
CA THR A 146 3.28 -0.44 10.11
C THR A 146 2.05 -0.30 11.00
N ILE A 147 0.87 -0.52 10.42
CA ILE A 147 -0.41 -0.64 11.12
C ILE A 147 -0.88 -2.07 10.94
N ASP A 148 -0.78 -2.85 12.01
CA ASP A 148 -1.09 -4.28 12.03
C ASP A 148 -2.60 -4.56 11.90
N ALA A 149 -2.95 -5.75 11.42
CA ALA A 149 -4.34 -6.22 11.36
C ALA A 149 -5.03 -6.25 12.75
N GLY A 150 -4.27 -6.39 13.83
CA GLY A 150 -4.78 -6.38 15.21
C GLY A 150 -4.91 -5.00 15.85
N TYR A 151 -4.38 -3.94 15.24
CA TYR A 151 -4.42 -2.58 15.78
C TYR A 151 -5.85 -2.02 15.75
N ARG A 152 -6.29 -1.41 16.85
CA ARG A 152 -7.68 -0.90 17.01
C ARG A 152 -7.75 0.52 17.57
N ASP A 153 -6.60 1.13 17.90
CA ASP A 153 -6.57 2.51 18.36
C ASP A 153 -6.54 3.50 17.18
N GLU A 154 -6.62 4.77 17.49
CA GLU A 154 -6.50 5.84 16.50
C GLU A 154 -5.15 5.79 15.80
N ILE A 155 -5.18 5.92 14.47
CA ILE A 155 -3.95 5.98 13.68
C ILE A 155 -3.26 7.31 13.92
N GLY A 156 -2.02 7.23 14.42
CA GLY A 156 -1.11 8.36 14.54
C GLY A 156 0.07 8.23 13.59
N ILE A 157 0.45 9.31 12.95
CA ILE A 157 1.57 9.36 12.01
C ILE A 157 2.74 10.12 12.64
N ILE A 158 3.90 9.47 12.73
CA ILE A 158 5.10 10.05 13.32
C ILE A 158 5.83 10.88 12.28
N VAL A 159 5.84 12.21 12.47
CA VAL A 159 6.48 13.15 11.55
C VAL A 159 7.63 13.84 12.25
N GLU A 160 8.76 13.91 11.57
CA GLU A 160 9.98 14.59 12.02
C GLU A 160 10.34 15.74 11.10
N ASN A 161 10.77 16.85 11.66
CA ASN A 161 11.40 17.94 10.93
C ASN A 161 12.92 17.79 11.03
N ILE A 162 13.55 17.37 9.93
CA ILE A 162 15.00 17.15 9.86
C ILE A 162 15.80 18.43 9.54
N GLU A 163 15.20 19.62 9.66
CA GLU A 163 15.98 20.87 9.67
C GLU A 163 16.91 20.86 10.88
N PRO A 164 18.17 21.30 10.73
CA PRO A 164 19.06 21.44 11.86
C PRO A 164 18.53 22.52 12.82
N VAL A 165 18.68 22.33 14.13
CA VAL A 165 18.29 23.35 15.12
C VAL A 165 19.08 24.65 14.89
N ILE A 166 20.36 24.54 14.63
CA ILE A 166 21.22 25.63 14.20
C ILE A 166 21.62 25.32 12.76
N SER A 167 21.25 26.19 11.82
CA SER A 167 21.52 26.01 10.38
C SER A 167 22.84 26.64 9.95
N ASP A 168 23.25 27.75 10.59
CA ASP A 168 24.53 28.41 10.34
C ASP A 168 24.99 29.26 11.55
N ILE A 169 26.29 29.48 11.65
CA ILE A 169 26.92 30.38 12.63
C ILE A 169 27.91 31.26 11.91
N SER A 170 27.66 32.56 11.93
CA SER A 170 28.61 33.56 11.43
C SER A 170 29.47 34.08 12.58
N TYR A 171 30.72 34.30 12.30
CA TYR A 171 31.69 34.81 13.29
C TYR A 171 32.72 35.72 12.64
N GLU A 172 33.32 36.57 13.45
CA GLU A 172 34.41 37.47 13.11
C GLU A 172 35.52 37.32 14.17
N TYR A 173 36.71 37.76 13.82
CA TYR A 173 37.78 37.91 14.79
C TYR A 173 37.95 39.41 15.09
N ASP A 174 38.06 39.77 16.36
CA ASP A 174 38.42 41.15 16.74
C ASP A 174 39.89 41.44 16.46
N ASP A 175 40.30 42.74 16.65
CA ASP A 175 41.67 43.18 16.41
C ASP A 175 42.69 42.50 17.32
N GLU A 176 42.25 41.87 18.40
CA GLU A 176 43.06 41.11 19.38
C GLU A 176 43.11 39.61 19.01
N GLY A 177 42.37 39.17 17.96
CA GLY A 177 42.33 37.79 17.48
C GLY A 177 41.34 36.91 18.23
N ASN A 178 40.43 37.46 19.02
CA ASN A 178 39.39 36.69 19.72
C ASN A 178 38.20 36.45 18.78
N LEU A 179 37.65 35.23 18.88
CA LEU A 179 36.45 34.85 18.14
C LEU A 179 35.21 35.54 18.70
N LYS A 180 34.47 36.22 17.84
CA LYS A 180 33.18 36.84 18.14
C LYS A 180 32.08 36.26 17.22
N ILE A 181 31.08 35.60 17.81
CA ILE A 181 29.90 35.18 17.05
C ILE A 181 29.07 36.39 16.71
N THR A 182 28.78 36.59 15.42
CA THR A 182 28.02 37.72 14.91
C THR A 182 26.58 37.41 14.62
N SER A 183 26.25 36.16 14.22
CA SER A 183 24.88 35.66 14.10
C SER A 183 24.80 34.14 14.28
N ILE A 184 23.61 33.68 14.67
CA ILE A 184 23.25 32.26 14.70
C ILE A 184 21.94 32.16 13.94
N ASP A 185 21.96 31.43 12.84
CA ASP A 185 20.76 31.11 12.08
C ASP A 185 20.19 29.77 12.49
N PHE A 186 18.87 29.69 12.62
CA PHE A 186 18.16 28.49 13.02
C PHE A 186 17.45 27.88 11.81
N GLY A 187 17.25 26.57 11.86
CA GLY A 187 16.44 25.87 10.87
C GLY A 187 14.98 26.33 10.90
N SER A 188 14.26 26.03 9.83
CA SER A 188 12.89 26.47 9.65
C SER A 188 11.88 25.50 10.29
N SER A 189 10.90 26.04 11.02
CA SER A 189 9.70 25.30 11.40
C SER A 189 8.83 25.06 10.17
N HIS A 190 8.19 23.90 10.10
CA HIS A 190 7.25 23.57 9.04
C HIS A 190 5.85 23.32 9.61
N THR A 191 4.83 23.91 8.96
CA THR A 191 3.43 23.70 9.34
C THR A 191 2.72 22.77 8.34
N ILE A 192 1.95 21.83 8.86
CA ILE A 192 0.98 21.04 8.13
C ILE A 192 -0.38 21.66 8.44
N GLY A 193 -1.06 22.20 7.42
CA GLY A 193 -2.36 22.85 7.59
C GLY A 193 -3.51 21.88 7.79
N ALA A 194 -4.56 22.32 8.49
CA ALA A 194 -5.80 21.56 8.64
C ALA A 194 -6.38 21.11 7.29
N GLY A 195 -6.70 19.84 7.16
CA GLY A 195 -7.18 19.24 5.92
C GLY A 195 -6.12 19.04 4.83
N GLU A 196 -4.86 19.36 5.12
CA GLU A 196 -3.75 19.13 4.19
C GLU A 196 -3.39 17.65 4.10
N LYS A 197 -3.08 17.19 2.88
CA LYS A 197 -2.59 15.84 2.58
C LYS A 197 -1.09 15.75 2.91
N PHE A 198 -0.72 15.09 4.01
CA PHE A 198 0.67 15.09 4.47
C PHE A 198 1.39 13.74 4.40
N ALA A 199 0.63 12.65 4.35
CA ALA A 199 1.14 11.29 4.21
C ALA A 199 0.20 10.45 3.34
N GLN A 200 0.53 9.19 3.11
CA GLN A 200 -0.33 8.24 2.41
C GLN A 200 -0.32 6.88 3.09
N LEU A 201 -1.44 6.16 3.00
CA LEU A 201 -1.59 4.77 3.44
C LEU A 201 -1.61 3.83 2.24
N VAL A 202 -0.85 2.75 2.32
CA VAL A 202 -0.82 1.69 1.31
C VAL A 202 -1.18 0.36 1.96
N LEU A 203 -2.22 -0.31 1.46
CA LEU A 203 -2.56 -1.66 1.89
C LEU A 203 -1.56 -2.65 1.29
N ALA A 204 -0.97 -3.51 2.12
CA ALA A 204 -0.04 -4.54 1.72
C ALA A 204 -0.46 -5.91 2.25
N GLU A 205 -0.23 -6.96 1.47
CA GLU A 205 -0.33 -8.35 1.94
C GLU A 205 0.91 -8.70 2.76
N VAL A 206 0.69 -9.40 3.88
CA VAL A 206 1.75 -9.80 4.82
C VAL A 206 1.71 -11.31 5.03
N PRO A 207 2.45 -12.09 4.24
CA PRO A 207 2.63 -13.51 4.49
C PRO A 207 3.35 -13.74 5.82
N LYS A 208 2.98 -14.80 6.54
CA LYS A 208 3.65 -15.15 7.79
C LYS A 208 4.84 -16.06 7.52
N VAL A 209 5.96 -15.77 8.16
CA VAL A 209 7.17 -16.59 8.12
C VAL A 209 7.09 -17.65 9.22
N SER A 210 7.39 -18.89 8.86
CA SER A 210 7.72 -19.96 9.81
C SER A 210 9.18 -20.32 9.61
N TRP A 211 10.00 -20.08 10.63
CA TRP A 211 11.43 -20.34 10.53
C TRP A 211 11.72 -21.84 10.62
N LEU A 212 12.45 -22.37 9.64
CA LEU A 212 13.06 -23.70 9.68
C LEU A 212 14.56 -23.50 9.98
N GLN A 213 14.97 -23.85 11.19
CA GLN A 213 16.37 -23.78 11.57
C GLN A 213 17.17 -24.88 10.85
N VAL A 214 18.25 -24.49 10.19
CA VAL A 214 19.20 -25.37 9.50
C VAL A 214 20.62 -25.00 9.90
N ASP A 215 21.55 -25.93 9.77
CA ASP A 215 22.99 -25.69 10.11
C ASP A 215 23.64 -24.73 9.10
N SER A 216 23.22 -24.74 7.85
CA SER A 216 23.72 -23.87 6.80
C SER A 216 22.65 -23.63 5.75
N VAL A 217 22.58 -22.40 5.23
CA VAL A 217 21.77 -22.03 4.07
C VAL A 217 22.52 -22.14 2.75
N THR A 218 23.84 -22.47 2.81
CA THR A 218 24.67 -22.66 1.61
C THR A 218 24.12 -23.82 0.77
N GLY A 219 23.83 -23.56 -0.50
CA GLY A 219 23.25 -24.55 -1.42
C GLY A 219 21.73 -24.68 -1.34
N ILE A 220 21.02 -23.84 -0.56
CA ILE A 220 19.57 -23.75 -0.58
C ILE A 220 19.15 -22.59 -1.48
N GLY A 221 18.46 -22.90 -2.60
CA GLY A 221 18.07 -21.91 -3.60
C GLY A 221 19.24 -21.41 -4.44
N GLU A 222 19.09 -20.22 -5.02
CA GLU A 222 20.14 -19.57 -5.82
C GLU A 222 20.98 -18.65 -4.93
N ASP A 223 22.31 -18.80 -5.02
CA ASP A 223 23.27 -17.88 -4.42
C ASP A 223 23.70 -16.86 -5.49
N ARG A 224 23.34 -15.58 -5.31
CA ARG A 224 23.76 -14.51 -6.21
C ARG A 224 25.26 -14.13 -6.09
N GLY A 225 25.95 -14.65 -5.07
CA GLY A 225 27.31 -14.28 -4.74
C GLY A 225 27.49 -12.82 -4.32
N GLY A 226 28.10 -12.57 -3.18
CA GLY A 226 28.43 -11.24 -2.69
C GLY A 226 27.25 -10.39 -2.15
N GLY A 227 27.62 -9.27 -1.54
CA GLY A 227 26.73 -8.26 -0.95
C GLY A 227 27.46 -6.91 -0.83
N PHE A 228 26.81 -5.91 -0.20
CA PHE A 228 27.39 -4.59 0.12
C PHE A 228 28.22 -3.93 -1.01
N GLY A 229 27.62 -3.86 -2.22
CA GLY A 229 28.26 -3.21 -3.36
C GLY A 229 29.14 -4.11 -4.24
N SER A 230 29.08 -5.45 -4.08
CA SER A 230 29.78 -6.41 -4.94
C SER A 230 29.47 -6.27 -6.43
N THR A 231 28.34 -5.62 -6.82
CA THR A 231 27.95 -5.32 -8.20
C THR A 231 28.57 -4.02 -8.73
N GLY A 232 29.39 -3.32 -7.93
CA GLY A 232 30.01 -2.05 -8.29
C GLY A 232 29.07 -0.84 -8.19
N LEU A 233 29.64 0.36 -8.29
CA LEU A 233 28.92 1.64 -8.32
C LEU A 233 28.77 2.21 -9.75
N LYS A 234 29.07 1.41 -10.78
CA LYS A 234 28.94 1.78 -12.19
C LYS A 234 28.18 0.71 -12.96
#